data_de5b079275d911fd723f6e05ce2c697a
#
_entry.id   de5b079275d911fd723f6e05ce2c697a
#
_cell.length_a   1.000
_cell.length_b   1.000
_cell.length_c   1.000
_cell.angle_alpha   90.00
_cell.angle_beta   90.00
_cell.angle_gamma   90.00
#
_symmetry.space_group_name_H-M   'P 1'
#
loop_
_entity.id
_entity.type
_entity.pdbx_description
1 polymer ?
#
loop_
_entity_poly.entity_id
_entity_poly.type
_entity_poly.pdbx_seq_one_letter_code
_entity_poly.pdbx_strand_id
1 'polypeptide(L)'
;MTNLGDVGGWFRTATGVATPAWGPGDGGFGRVSPDADLTAALNLFRGRPTVVLTGAGMSTGSGLPDYRGRDAVPRSPMTFQEFTGSDLSRRRYWVRSTVGWNWFEAARPGLAHLALAVLGRHTPLTGVITQNVDGLHQAAGSAPVVDLHGNLARVVCLGCGRLSGRAELQVRLLELNPEVAARLGDLS
;
A
#
# COMPACT_ATOMS: atom_id res chain seq x y z
N MET A 1 -19.40 16.39 19.57
CA MET A 1 -19.65 16.25 18.12
C MET A 1 -18.33 16.53 17.41
N THR A 2 -17.60 15.48 17.08
CA THR A 2 -16.32 15.61 16.36
C THR A 2 -16.64 15.77 14.88
N ASN A 3 -16.25 16.91 14.31
CA ASN A 3 -16.49 17.23 12.91
C ASN A 3 -15.72 16.22 12.02
N LEU A 4 -16.45 15.32 11.36
CA LEU A 4 -15.94 14.34 10.41
C LEU A 4 -15.67 14.94 9.03
N GLY A 5 -15.76 16.28 8.88
CA GLY A 5 -15.64 16.97 7.60
C GLY A 5 -14.29 16.83 6.89
N ASP A 6 -13.27 16.35 7.57
CA ASP A 6 -11.90 16.26 7.01
C ASP A 6 -11.50 14.85 6.53
N VAL A 7 -12.37 13.84 6.70
CA VAL A 7 -12.11 12.50 6.16
C VAL A 7 -12.30 12.45 4.64
N GLY A 8 -13.13 13.35 4.07
CA GLY A 8 -13.40 13.39 2.63
C GLY A 8 -12.22 13.84 1.77
N GLY A 9 -11.27 14.60 2.33
CA GLY A 9 -10.08 15.05 1.61
C GLY A 9 -9.10 13.92 1.28
N TRP A 10 -9.15 12.81 2.00
CA TRP A 10 -8.28 11.65 1.77
C TRP A 10 -8.76 10.76 0.62
N PHE A 11 -10.05 10.82 0.28
CA PHE A 11 -10.70 9.91 -0.66
C PHE A 11 -11.27 10.59 -1.90
N ARG A 12 -11.24 11.93 -1.98
CA ARG A 12 -11.79 12.67 -3.14
C ARG A 12 -11.13 12.34 -4.47
N THR A 13 -9.96 11.72 -4.49
CA THR A 13 -9.31 11.27 -5.72
C THR A 13 -9.67 9.84 -6.12
N ALA A 14 -10.35 9.08 -5.24
CA ALA A 14 -10.72 7.69 -5.52
C ALA A 14 -12.08 7.53 -6.22
N THR A 15 -12.98 8.52 -6.18
CA THR A 15 -14.30 8.47 -6.84
C THR A 15 -14.29 8.92 -8.30
N GLY A 16 -13.19 9.49 -8.75
CA GLY A 16 -12.90 9.67 -10.16
C GLY A 16 -11.90 8.61 -10.60
N VAL A 17 -12.28 7.34 -10.63
CA VAL A 17 -11.47 6.32 -11.29
C VAL A 17 -11.47 6.60 -12.78
N ALA A 18 -10.64 7.56 -13.18
CA ALA A 18 -9.99 7.42 -14.46
C ALA A 18 -9.13 6.17 -14.31
N THR A 19 -9.57 5.06 -14.88
CA THR A 19 -8.67 3.95 -15.19
C THR A 19 -7.41 4.60 -15.77
N PRO A 20 -6.21 4.35 -15.18
CA PRO A 20 -5.01 4.87 -15.79
C PRO A 20 -5.02 4.34 -17.21
N ALA A 21 -5.13 5.25 -18.17
CA ALA A 21 -4.96 4.91 -19.57
C ALA A 21 -3.49 4.48 -19.68
N TRP A 22 -3.24 3.21 -19.59
CA TRP A 22 -1.98 2.57 -19.92
C TRP A 22 -1.86 2.56 -21.45
N GLY A 23 -1.77 3.76 -22.03
CA GLY A 23 -1.39 3.97 -23.40
C GLY A 23 -0.01 4.63 -23.44
N PRO A 24 0.79 4.43 -24.48
CA PRO A 24 2.02 5.18 -24.72
C PRO A 24 1.65 6.61 -25.10
N GLY A 25 1.29 7.43 -24.12
CA GLY A 25 0.91 8.83 -24.29
C GLY A 25 1.34 9.62 -23.08
N ASP A 26 2.26 10.49 -23.28
CA ASP A 26 2.66 11.78 -22.63
C ASP A 26 2.45 11.99 -21.12
N GLY A 27 2.00 11.02 -20.39
CA GLY A 27 1.69 11.07 -18.95
C GLY A 27 2.81 10.59 -18.06
N GLY A 28 3.92 11.31 -18.01
CA GLY A 28 4.74 11.44 -16.80
C GLY A 28 5.40 10.23 -16.18
N PHE A 29 5.40 9.07 -16.79
CA PHE A 29 6.42 8.05 -16.51
C PHE A 29 7.70 8.52 -17.20
N GLY A 30 8.80 8.56 -16.44
CA GLY A 30 10.08 8.97 -16.94
C GLY A 30 10.39 8.29 -18.28
N ARG A 31 11.24 8.93 -19.08
CA ARG A 31 11.64 8.44 -20.39
C ARG A 31 11.76 6.92 -20.37
N VAL A 32 11.00 6.25 -21.24
CA VAL A 32 11.23 4.83 -21.50
C VAL A 32 12.69 4.71 -21.96
N SER A 33 13.47 3.97 -21.19
CA SER A 33 14.87 3.76 -21.57
C SER A 33 14.93 3.03 -22.90
N PRO A 34 15.86 3.38 -23.80
CA PRO A 34 16.07 2.65 -25.02
C PRO A 34 16.26 1.15 -24.74
N ASP A 35 15.86 0.28 -25.66
CA ASP A 35 16.04 -1.18 -25.51
C ASP A 35 17.48 -1.59 -25.20
N ALA A 36 18.46 -0.80 -25.69
CA ALA A 36 19.87 -1.01 -25.39
C ALA A 36 20.18 -0.84 -23.89
N ASP A 37 19.59 0.18 -23.23
CA ASP A 37 19.78 0.41 -21.80
C ASP A 37 19.09 -0.68 -20.97
N LEU A 38 17.92 -1.12 -21.41
CA LEU A 38 17.21 -2.24 -20.78
C LEU A 38 18.03 -3.53 -20.88
N THR A 39 18.60 -3.81 -22.04
CA THR A 39 19.46 -4.98 -22.27
C THR A 39 20.71 -4.90 -21.40
N ALA A 40 21.35 -3.74 -21.30
CA ALA A 40 22.51 -3.54 -20.43
C ALA A 40 22.15 -3.76 -18.96
N ALA A 41 21.02 -3.22 -18.51
CA ALA A 41 20.51 -3.44 -17.14
C ALA A 41 20.23 -4.93 -16.86
N LEU A 42 19.56 -5.63 -17.76
CA LEU A 42 19.28 -7.06 -17.61
C LEU A 42 20.58 -7.90 -17.53
N ASN A 43 21.61 -7.52 -18.27
CA ASN A 43 22.92 -8.19 -18.22
C ASN A 43 23.63 -7.98 -16.87
N LEU A 44 23.38 -6.87 -16.17
CA LEU A 44 23.89 -6.65 -14.80
C LEU A 44 23.30 -7.63 -13.78
N PHE A 45 22.06 -8.06 -13.97
CA PHE A 45 21.38 -9.02 -13.07
C PHE A 45 21.68 -10.48 -13.40
N ARG A 46 22.08 -10.78 -14.63
CA ARG A 46 22.26 -12.14 -15.11
C ARG A 46 23.31 -12.90 -14.30
N GLY A 47 22.88 -13.97 -13.61
CA GLY A 47 23.76 -14.83 -12.82
C GLY A 47 24.27 -14.21 -11.51
N ARG A 48 23.82 -13.03 -11.11
CA ARG A 48 24.25 -12.34 -9.88
C ARG A 48 23.18 -12.43 -8.79
N PRO A 49 23.54 -12.75 -7.54
CA PRO A 49 22.63 -12.60 -6.41
C PRO A 49 22.14 -11.15 -6.32
N THR A 50 20.82 -10.96 -6.32
CA THR A 50 20.19 -9.64 -6.37
C THR A 50 19.18 -9.49 -5.24
N VAL A 51 19.14 -8.33 -4.59
CA VAL A 51 18.09 -7.90 -3.67
C VAL A 51 17.39 -6.72 -4.30
N VAL A 52 16.05 -6.72 -4.24
CA VAL A 52 15.24 -5.62 -4.77
C VAL A 52 14.66 -4.81 -3.61
N LEU A 53 14.91 -3.49 -3.62
CA LEU A 53 14.29 -2.55 -2.69
C LEU A 53 13.14 -1.83 -3.39
N THR A 54 11.94 -1.88 -2.79
CA THR A 54 10.73 -1.26 -3.36
C THR A 54 10.08 -0.25 -2.41
N GLY A 55 9.29 0.65 -2.99
CA GLY A 55 8.50 1.65 -2.30
C GLY A 55 7.14 1.86 -2.97
N ALA A 56 6.40 2.89 -2.56
CA ALA A 56 5.01 3.12 -2.93
C ALA A 56 4.74 3.18 -4.45
N GLY A 57 5.71 3.62 -5.24
CA GLY A 57 5.61 3.61 -6.72
C GLY A 57 5.37 2.22 -7.31
N MET A 58 5.78 1.15 -6.61
CA MET A 58 5.51 -0.24 -7.03
C MET A 58 4.02 -0.57 -7.03
N SER A 59 3.23 0.07 -6.16
CA SER A 59 1.81 -0.22 -5.93
C SER A 59 0.86 0.75 -6.65
N THR A 60 1.36 1.72 -7.41
CA THR A 60 0.52 2.66 -8.17
C THR A 60 -0.33 1.94 -9.20
N GLY A 61 0.23 0.95 -9.89
CA GLY A 61 -0.50 0.07 -10.81
C GLY A 61 -1.54 -0.84 -10.14
N SER A 62 -1.57 -0.89 -8.81
CA SER A 62 -2.56 -1.60 -8.00
C SER A 62 -3.65 -0.65 -7.47
N GLY A 63 -3.66 0.62 -7.90
CA GLY A 63 -4.59 1.64 -7.43
C GLY A 63 -4.22 2.28 -6.08
N LEU A 64 -3.09 1.92 -5.49
CA LEU A 64 -2.63 2.54 -4.24
C LEU A 64 -1.77 3.79 -4.56
N PRO A 65 -2.02 4.93 -3.90
CA PRO A 65 -1.28 6.15 -4.18
C PRO A 65 0.14 6.08 -3.64
N ASP A 66 1.05 6.72 -4.34
CA ASP A 66 2.39 6.98 -3.85
C ASP A 66 2.49 8.30 -3.07
N TYR A 67 3.68 8.56 -2.49
CA TYR A 67 3.94 9.75 -1.67
C TYR A 67 4.62 10.87 -2.42
N ARG A 68 5.22 10.60 -3.59
CA ARG A 68 6.13 11.51 -4.30
C ARG A 68 5.89 11.54 -5.81
N GLY A 69 4.88 10.82 -6.31
CA GLY A 69 4.49 10.84 -7.70
C GLY A 69 3.95 12.20 -8.13
N ARG A 70 3.76 12.36 -9.42
CA ARG A 70 3.31 13.61 -10.03
C ARG A 70 1.99 14.11 -9.45
N ASP A 71 1.09 13.18 -9.11
CA ASP A 71 -0.24 13.45 -8.57
C ASP A 71 -0.34 13.15 -7.08
N ALA A 72 0.81 13.03 -6.40
CA ALA A 72 0.85 12.74 -4.98
C ALA A 72 0.29 13.89 -4.16
N VAL A 73 -0.73 13.61 -3.36
CA VAL A 73 -1.25 14.57 -2.38
C VAL A 73 -0.32 14.60 -1.18
N PRO A 74 0.19 15.75 -0.76
CA PRO A 74 1.02 15.87 0.44
C PRO A 74 0.30 15.26 1.65
N ARG A 75 0.97 14.35 2.34
CA ARG A 75 0.42 13.64 3.51
C ARG A 75 1.40 13.73 4.66
N SER A 76 0.86 13.95 5.85
CA SER A 76 1.58 13.83 7.11
C SER A 76 1.04 12.62 7.86
N PRO A 77 1.65 11.43 7.70
CA PRO A 77 1.21 10.26 8.44
C PRO A 77 1.43 10.46 9.94
N MET A 78 0.47 9.98 10.73
CA MET A 78 0.58 9.99 12.19
C MET A 78 1.79 9.16 12.62
N THR A 79 2.64 9.72 13.43
CA THR A 79 3.79 9.00 14.01
C THR A 79 3.35 8.02 15.09
N PHE A 80 4.22 7.06 15.41
CA PHE A 80 3.97 6.12 16.52
C PHE A 80 3.83 6.84 17.86
N GLN A 81 4.62 7.88 18.09
CA GLN A 81 4.56 8.70 19.31
C GLN A 81 3.23 9.44 19.41
N GLU A 82 2.73 10.01 18.32
CA GLU A 82 1.40 10.65 18.28
C GLU A 82 0.29 9.62 18.52
N PHE A 83 0.37 8.44 17.92
CA PHE A 83 -0.60 7.36 18.11
C PHE A 83 -0.66 6.91 19.57
N THR A 84 0.47 6.72 20.22
CA THR A 84 0.55 6.27 21.61
C THR A 84 0.32 7.39 22.63
N GLY A 85 0.50 8.65 22.23
CA GLY A 85 0.48 9.82 23.11
C GLY A 85 -0.88 10.15 23.71
N SER A 86 -1.99 9.82 23.02
CA SER A 86 -3.33 10.09 23.55
C SER A 86 -4.40 9.12 23.03
N ASP A 87 -5.47 8.97 23.80
CA ASP A 87 -6.64 8.20 23.37
C ASP A 87 -7.32 8.81 22.14
N LEU A 88 -7.38 10.14 22.08
CA LEU A 88 -7.94 10.85 20.93
C LEU A 88 -7.17 10.58 19.64
N SER A 89 -5.83 10.54 19.70
CA SER A 89 -4.98 10.20 18.55
C SER A 89 -5.25 8.77 18.08
N ARG A 90 -5.35 7.81 19.00
CA ARG A 90 -5.70 6.43 18.67
C ARG A 90 -7.06 6.31 18.01
N ARG A 91 -8.09 6.99 18.54
CA ARG A 91 -9.44 7.02 17.93
C ARG A 91 -9.42 7.60 16.53
N ARG A 92 -8.72 8.72 16.31
CA ARG A 92 -8.56 9.33 14.99
C ARG A 92 -7.87 8.39 14.00
N TYR A 93 -6.81 7.71 14.45
CA TYR A 93 -6.13 6.71 13.62
C TYR A 93 -7.08 5.59 13.21
N TRP A 94 -7.80 4.99 14.18
CA TRP A 94 -8.67 3.87 13.89
C TRP A 94 -9.88 4.23 13.04
N VAL A 95 -10.46 5.39 13.19
CA VAL A 95 -11.53 5.87 12.28
C VAL A 95 -11.00 5.94 10.85
N ARG A 96 -9.85 6.58 10.62
CA ARG A 96 -9.23 6.67 9.28
C ARG A 96 -8.89 5.29 8.74
N SER A 97 -8.30 4.43 9.57
CA SER A 97 -7.93 3.07 9.19
C SER A 97 -9.15 2.23 8.84
N THR A 98 -10.27 2.37 9.56
CA THR A 98 -11.53 1.67 9.28
C THR A 98 -12.10 2.07 7.93
N VAL A 99 -12.14 3.39 7.64
CA VAL A 99 -12.62 3.92 6.36
C VAL A 99 -11.73 3.48 5.19
N GLY A 100 -10.40 3.51 5.37
CA GLY A 100 -9.45 3.19 4.30
C GLY A 100 -9.22 1.70 4.08
N TRP A 101 -9.71 0.84 4.97
CA TRP A 101 -9.39 -0.59 4.93
C TRP A 101 -9.88 -1.28 3.67
N ASN A 102 -11.12 -1.04 3.27
CA ASN A 102 -11.73 -1.69 2.10
C ASN A 102 -10.91 -1.48 0.83
N TRP A 103 -10.28 -0.31 0.71
CA TRP A 103 -9.44 0.00 -0.43
C TRP A 103 -8.13 -0.81 -0.44
N PHE A 104 -7.48 -0.94 0.72
CA PHE A 104 -6.29 -1.79 0.84
C PHE A 104 -6.62 -3.28 0.66
N GLU A 105 -7.72 -3.74 1.22
CA GLU A 105 -8.19 -5.12 1.09
C GLU A 105 -8.57 -5.48 -0.35
N ALA A 106 -9.13 -4.53 -1.08
CA ALA A 106 -9.49 -4.71 -2.49
C ALA A 106 -8.28 -4.67 -3.44
N ALA A 107 -7.14 -4.10 -3.03
CA ALA A 107 -5.96 -4.00 -3.88
C ALA A 107 -5.45 -5.37 -4.31
N ARG A 108 -5.01 -5.47 -5.55
CA ARG A 108 -4.44 -6.71 -6.12
C ARG A 108 -3.04 -6.41 -6.67
N PRO A 109 -2.16 -7.41 -6.70
CA PRO A 109 -0.84 -7.25 -7.30
C PRO A 109 -0.92 -6.70 -8.72
N GLY A 110 -0.26 -5.58 -8.97
CA GLY A 110 -0.10 -5.03 -10.31
C GLY A 110 0.97 -5.77 -11.12
N LEU A 111 1.10 -5.43 -12.40
CA LEU A 111 2.04 -6.07 -13.33
C LEU A 111 3.48 -6.08 -12.81
N ALA A 112 3.91 -5.00 -12.15
CA ALA A 112 5.27 -4.90 -11.60
C ALA A 112 5.51 -5.94 -10.48
N HIS A 113 4.52 -6.18 -9.61
CA HIS A 113 4.61 -7.20 -8.56
C HIS A 113 4.70 -8.61 -9.18
N LEU A 114 3.86 -8.89 -10.17
CA LEU A 114 3.83 -10.18 -10.86
C LEU A 114 5.14 -10.43 -11.63
N ALA A 115 5.63 -9.41 -12.35
CA ALA A 115 6.90 -9.49 -13.07
C ALA A 115 8.07 -9.78 -12.12
N LEU A 116 8.10 -9.12 -10.95
CA LEU A 116 9.16 -9.36 -9.96
C LEU A 116 9.08 -10.78 -9.38
N ALA A 117 7.88 -11.27 -9.10
CA ALA A 117 7.69 -12.64 -8.64
C ALA A 117 8.14 -13.68 -9.69
N VAL A 118 7.86 -13.43 -10.97
CA VAL A 118 8.34 -14.26 -12.09
C VAL A 118 9.88 -14.19 -12.20
N LEU A 119 10.43 -12.98 -12.13
CA LEU A 119 11.89 -12.77 -12.17
C LEU A 119 12.60 -13.59 -11.09
N GLY A 120 12.05 -13.60 -9.88
CA GLY A 120 12.61 -14.36 -8.75
C GLY A 120 12.64 -15.87 -8.95
N ARG A 121 11.84 -16.41 -9.86
CA ARG A 121 11.86 -17.85 -10.21
C ARG A 121 12.94 -18.23 -11.23
N HIS A 122 13.41 -17.24 -11.99
CA HIS A 122 14.31 -17.45 -13.13
C HIS A 122 15.70 -16.84 -12.94
N THR A 123 15.89 -16.08 -11.85
CA THR A 123 17.15 -15.41 -11.54
C THR A 123 17.51 -15.64 -10.07
N PRO A 124 18.77 -15.47 -9.68
CA PRO A 124 19.18 -15.57 -8.28
C PRO A 124 18.73 -14.35 -7.46
N LEU A 125 17.40 -14.06 -7.46
CA LEU A 125 16.81 -13.05 -6.62
C LEU A 125 16.80 -13.55 -5.17
N THR A 126 17.63 -12.94 -4.32
CA THR A 126 17.79 -13.32 -2.91
C THR A 126 16.60 -12.92 -2.07
N GLY A 127 15.90 -11.83 -2.47
CA GLY A 127 14.68 -11.38 -1.79
C GLY A 127 14.25 -9.98 -2.18
N VAL A 128 13.11 -9.60 -1.65
CA VAL A 128 12.53 -8.26 -1.78
C VAL A 128 12.52 -7.59 -0.42
N ILE A 129 13.02 -6.39 -0.35
CA ILE A 129 12.90 -5.49 0.82
C ILE A 129 11.90 -4.41 0.42
N THR A 130 10.83 -4.23 1.17
CA THR A 130 9.82 -3.24 0.82
C THR A 130 9.52 -2.26 1.95
N GLN A 131 9.34 -0.99 1.60
CA GLN A 131 8.78 0.03 2.49
C GLN A 131 7.24 0.00 2.47
N ASN A 132 6.64 -0.73 1.52
CA ASN A 132 5.20 -0.84 1.40
C ASN A 132 4.64 -1.75 2.50
N VAL A 133 3.43 -1.42 2.93
CA VAL A 133 2.71 -2.12 4.00
C VAL A 133 1.51 -2.93 3.48
N ASP A 134 1.34 -2.98 2.14
CA ASP A 134 0.15 -3.50 1.46
C ASP A 134 0.13 -5.03 1.30
N GLY A 135 1.26 -5.71 1.46
CA GLY A 135 1.37 -7.16 1.30
C GLY A 135 1.30 -7.66 -0.16
N LEU A 136 1.34 -6.76 -1.15
CA LEU A 136 1.14 -7.13 -2.56
C LEU A 136 2.30 -7.93 -3.14
N HIS A 137 3.52 -7.79 -2.63
CA HIS A 137 4.64 -8.65 -3.02
C HIS A 137 4.40 -10.11 -2.62
N GLN A 138 3.95 -10.32 -1.38
CA GLN A 138 3.60 -11.66 -0.89
C GLN A 138 2.42 -12.24 -1.68
N ALA A 139 1.40 -11.43 -1.92
CA ALA A 139 0.23 -11.82 -2.71
C ALA A 139 0.58 -12.15 -4.18
N ALA A 140 1.62 -11.54 -4.75
CA ALA A 140 2.14 -11.87 -6.07
C ALA A 140 2.98 -13.16 -6.10
N GLY A 141 3.36 -13.70 -4.93
CA GLY A 141 4.20 -14.88 -4.80
C GLY A 141 5.71 -14.60 -4.74
N SER A 142 6.11 -13.35 -4.46
CA SER A 142 7.52 -13.05 -4.14
C SER A 142 7.90 -13.64 -2.77
N ALA A 143 9.08 -14.25 -2.67
CA ALA A 143 9.63 -14.79 -1.43
C ALA A 143 11.18 -14.91 -1.52
N PRO A 144 11.92 -14.57 -0.44
CA PRO A 144 11.43 -13.94 0.79
C PRO A 144 11.13 -12.45 0.61
N VAL A 145 10.22 -11.91 1.43
CA VAL A 145 9.90 -10.48 1.48
C VAL A 145 10.11 -9.94 2.89
N VAL A 146 10.82 -8.82 3.01
CA VAL A 146 11.05 -8.10 4.26
C VAL A 146 10.23 -6.82 4.27
N ASP A 147 9.24 -6.74 5.16
CA ASP A 147 8.37 -5.57 5.37
C ASP A 147 9.06 -4.59 6.34
N LEU A 148 9.74 -3.54 5.83
CA LEU A 148 10.49 -2.59 6.68
C LEU A 148 9.60 -1.77 7.62
N HIS A 149 8.39 -1.48 7.21
CA HIS A 149 7.43 -0.66 7.96
C HIS A 149 6.25 -1.48 8.51
N GLY A 150 6.40 -2.81 8.56
CA GLY A 150 5.33 -3.71 8.94
C GLY A 150 4.35 -4.01 7.79
N ASN A 151 3.18 -4.56 8.14
CA ASN A 151 2.20 -5.02 7.17
C ASN A 151 0.79 -4.70 7.67
N LEU A 152 -0.02 -4.07 6.84
CA LEU A 152 -1.39 -3.64 7.19
C LEU A 152 -2.34 -4.81 7.45
N ALA A 153 -2.05 -6.00 6.96
CA ALA A 153 -2.90 -7.18 7.20
C ALA A 153 -2.86 -7.69 8.65
N ARG A 154 -1.94 -7.16 9.47
CA ARG A 154 -1.75 -7.58 10.86
C ARG A 154 -1.76 -6.40 11.82
N VAL A 155 -2.24 -6.64 13.03
CA VAL A 155 -2.21 -5.69 14.14
C VAL A 155 -1.60 -6.34 15.36
N VAL A 156 -0.93 -5.54 16.17
CA VAL A 156 -0.32 -5.97 17.44
C VAL A 156 -0.94 -5.21 18.59
N CYS A 157 -1.28 -5.91 19.66
CA CYS A 157 -1.70 -5.28 20.91
C CYS A 157 -0.48 -4.70 21.62
N LEU A 158 -0.47 -3.40 21.86
CA LEU A 158 0.65 -2.72 22.51
C LEU A 158 0.80 -3.12 24.01
N GLY A 159 -0.26 -3.66 24.62
CA GLY A 159 -0.22 -4.09 26.03
C GLY A 159 0.34 -5.49 26.21
N CYS A 160 -0.05 -6.46 25.38
CA CYS A 160 0.31 -7.87 25.56
C CYS A 160 1.08 -8.50 24.40
N GLY A 161 1.35 -7.76 23.33
CA GLY A 161 2.08 -8.25 22.16
C GLY A 161 1.29 -9.21 21.27
N ARG A 162 0.01 -9.52 21.57
CA ARG A 162 -0.79 -10.44 20.76
C ARG A 162 -0.97 -9.90 19.35
N LEU A 163 -0.65 -10.74 18.37
CA LEU A 163 -0.95 -10.50 16.95
C LEU A 163 -2.35 -10.99 16.60
N SER A 164 -3.03 -10.24 15.76
CA SER A 164 -4.33 -10.62 15.16
C SER A 164 -4.45 -10.08 13.73
N GLY A 165 -5.41 -10.61 12.97
CA GLY A 165 -5.70 -10.16 11.63
C GLY A 165 -6.34 -8.77 11.61
N ARG A 166 -5.95 -7.94 10.65
CA ARG A 166 -6.57 -6.62 10.47
C ARG A 166 -8.02 -6.74 9.99
N ALA A 167 -8.34 -7.73 9.16
CA ALA A 167 -9.70 -8.00 8.71
C ALA A 167 -10.62 -8.37 9.90
N GLU A 168 -10.15 -9.23 10.81
CA GLU A 168 -10.87 -9.56 12.04
C GLU A 168 -11.14 -8.32 12.90
N LEU A 169 -10.12 -7.46 13.05
CA LEU A 169 -10.29 -6.20 13.76
C LEU A 169 -11.26 -5.25 13.05
N GLN A 170 -11.31 -5.26 11.71
CA GLN A 170 -12.25 -4.45 10.94
C GLN A 170 -13.71 -4.80 11.30
N VAL A 171 -14.04 -6.09 11.27
CA VAL A 171 -15.39 -6.56 11.64
C VAL A 171 -15.74 -6.05 13.03
N ARG A 172 -14.86 -6.27 14.00
CA ARG A 172 -15.09 -5.83 15.39
C ARG A 172 -15.24 -4.31 15.52
N LEU A 173 -14.46 -3.53 14.77
CA LEU A 173 -14.57 -2.06 14.78
C LEU A 173 -15.91 -1.59 14.23
N LEU A 174 -16.44 -2.22 13.20
CA LEU A 174 -17.74 -1.90 12.62
C LEU A 174 -18.89 -2.30 13.54
N GLU A 175 -18.83 -3.47 14.19
CA GLU A 175 -19.81 -3.91 15.17
C GLU A 175 -19.92 -2.97 16.38
N LEU A 176 -18.77 -2.45 16.85
CA LEU A 176 -18.69 -1.52 17.97
C LEU A 176 -19.04 -0.07 17.61
N ASN A 177 -19.11 0.27 16.33
CA ASN A 177 -19.38 1.63 15.85
C ASN A 177 -20.38 1.60 14.66
N PRO A 178 -21.66 1.26 14.92
CA PRO A 178 -22.65 1.07 13.86
C PRO A 178 -22.91 2.34 13.04
N GLU A 179 -22.74 3.53 13.61
CA GLU A 179 -22.84 4.79 12.87
C GLU A 179 -21.72 4.97 11.83
N VAL A 180 -20.54 4.42 12.10
CA VAL A 180 -19.41 4.42 11.11
C VAL A 180 -19.70 3.41 10.03
N ALA A 181 -20.23 2.22 10.40
CA ALA A 181 -20.61 1.18 9.45
C ALA A 181 -21.67 1.67 8.45
N ALA A 182 -22.73 2.35 8.94
CA ALA A 182 -23.78 2.92 8.10
C ALA A 182 -23.22 3.92 7.08
N ARG A 183 -22.33 4.85 7.51
CA ARG A 183 -21.71 5.85 6.61
C ARG A 183 -20.77 5.21 5.58
N LEU A 184 -20.13 4.10 5.89
CA LEU A 184 -19.31 3.38 4.92
C LEU A 184 -20.17 2.70 3.85
N GLY A 185 -21.36 2.22 4.20
CA GLY A 185 -22.34 1.70 3.24
C GLY A 185 -22.80 2.75 2.22
N ASP A 186 -22.93 4.02 2.64
CA ASP A 186 -23.30 5.13 1.77
C ASP A 186 -22.17 5.59 0.81
N LEU A 187 -20.95 5.15 1.03
CA LEU A 187 -19.76 5.51 0.23
C LEU A 187 -19.34 4.41 -0.74
N SER A 188 -19.96 3.26 -0.69
CA SER A 188 -19.68 2.10 -1.55
C SER A 188 -20.67 2.03 -2.71
#